data_d72ae17051e8a6f6be25d1eb14ed606c
#
_entry.id   d72ae17051e8a6f6be25d1eb14ed606c
#
_cell.length_a   1.000
_cell.length_b   1.000
_cell.length_c   1.000
_cell.angle_alpha   90.00
_cell.angle_beta   90.00
_cell.angle_gamma   90.00
#
_symmetry.space_group_name_H-M   'P 1'
#
loop_
_entity.id
_entity.type
_entity.pdbx_description
1 polymer ?
#
loop_
_entity_poly.entity_id
_entity_poly.type
_entity_poly.pdbx_seq_one_letter_code
_entity_poly.pdbx_strand_id
1 'polypeptide(L)'
;DIQKVLDLGDNQGYFAIDTETNSLNAQVAELVGVSIAVKENEAFYIPVGHKSTKDKNLTKQIELKKLINVLKPYLEDETIKKVGQNIKYDLKIFLKYGIELKNFDDTMLLSYALDAGINRHNLDLLAKIHLNHDNIKYKDIVGTGKSEITFDQVLIDNAYKYACEDADITLKLYKLFKDRIINEKCSYVYENLEIPLVKVLVGMEKKGIKIDEKILKKLSDSFERDLK
;
A
#
# COMPACT_ATOMS: atom_id res chain seq x y z
N ASP A 1 -12.00 2.10 18.49
CA ASP A 1 -12.85 0.99 18.03
C ASP A 1 -12.82 0.94 16.50
N ILE A 2 -12.25 -0.12 15.92
CA ILE A 2 -12.05 -0.27 14.46
C ILE A 2 -13.39 -0.17 13.71
N GLN A 3 -14.44 -0.75 14.27
CA GLN A 3 -15.78 -0.71 13.68
C GLN A 3 -16.25 0.73 13.45
N LYS A 4 -16.10 1.61 14.44
CA LYS A 4 -16.51 3.01 14.31
C LYS A 4 -15.74 3.76 13.19
N VAL A 5 -14.46 3.46 13.02
CA VAL A 5 -13.64 4.05 11.95
C VAL A 5 -14.15 3.59 10.58
N LEU A 6 -14.44 2.30 10.44
CA LEU A 6 -14.97 1.73 9.21
C LEU A 6 -16.38 2.25 8.90
N ASP A 7 -17.24 2.37 9.92
CA ASP A 7 -18.59 2.94 9.79
C ASP A 7 -18.55 4.42 9.32
N LEU A 8 -17.54 5.20 9.74
CA LEU A 8 -17.33 6.56 9.21
C LEU A 8 -16.97 6.53 7.73
N GLY A 9 -16.09 5.61 7.33
CA GLY A 9 -15.73 5.41 5.93
C GLY A 9 -16.92 4.96 5.08
N ASP A 10 -17.73 4.05 5.58
CA ASP A 10 -18.98 3.59 4.95
C ASP A 10 -19.95 4.73 4.75
N ASN A 11 -20.27 5.47 5.81
CA ASN A 11 -21.21 6.60 5.76
C ASN A 11 -20.82 7.70 4.73
N GLN A 12 -19.51 7.92 4.50
CA GLN A 12 -19.04 8.88 3.48
C GLN A 12 -18.80 8.26 2.09
N GLY A 13 -18.86 6.92 1.99
CA GLY A 13 -18.68 6.16 0.76
C GLY A 13 -17.22 5.92 0.33
N TYR A 14 -16.23 6.33 1.12
CA TYR A 14 -14.82 6.08 0.83
C TYR A 14 -13.92 6.22 2.07
N PHE A 15 -12.74 5.59 2.04
CA PHE A 15 -11.64 5.79 2.99
C PHE A 15 -10.30 5.43 2.33
N ALA A 16 -9.21 6.02 2.84
CA ALA A 16 -7.87 5.57 2.45
C ALA A 16 -7.42 4.40 3.31
N ILE A 17 -6.67 3.47 2.71
CA ILE A 17 -6.13 2.28 3.36
C ILE A 17 -4.73 1.99 2.84
N ASP A 18 -3.85 1.57 3.74
CA ASP A 18 -2.50 1.13 3.42
C ASP A 18 -2.10 -0.05 4.30
N THR A 19 -1.23 -0.92 3.80
CA THR A 19 -0.76 -2.12 4.53
C THR A 19 0.71 -2.04 4.83
N GLU A 20 1.06 -2.22 6.11
CA GLU A 20 2.43 -2.36 6.54
C GLU A 20 2.81 -3.84 6.63
N THR A 21 3.97 -4.17 6.07
CA THR A 21 4.44 -5.57 5.97
C THR A 21 5.93 -5.68 6.29
N ASN A 22 6.38 -6.91 6.55
CA ASN A 22 7.79 -7.20 6.84
C ASN A 22 8.66 -7.40 5.60
N SER A 23 8.13 -7.26 4.38
CA SER A 23 8.86 -7.45 3.13
C SER A 23 8.21 -6.70 1.97
N LEU A 24 9.01 -6.14 1.06
CA LEU A 24 8.53 -5.56 -0.20
C LEU A 24 8.06 -6.63 -1.20
N ASN A 25 8.50 -7.88 -1.04
CA ASN A 25 8.02 -8.98 -1.86
C ASN A 25 6.69 -9.51 -1.33
N ALA A 26 5.58 -9.10 -1.94
CA ALA A 26 4.24 -9.49 -1.55
C ALA A 26 3.98 -11.02 -1.51
N GLN A 27 4.78 -11.84 -2.21
CA GLN A 27 4.63 -13.30 -2.18
C GLN A 27 4.96 -13.87 -0.79
N VAL A 28 5.98 -13.32 -0.11
CA VAL A 28 6.45 -13.79 1.20
C VAL A 28 6.08 -12.85 2.34
N ALA A 29 5.69 -11.62 2.04
CA ALA A 29 5.37 -10.61 3.04
C ALA A 29 4.26 -11.06 3.99
N GLU A 30 4.43 -10.79 5.27
CA GLU A 30 3.41 -10.94 6.31
C GLU A 30 2.87 -9.57 6.70
N LEU A 31 1.58 -9.49 7.01
CA LEU A 31 0.94 -8.26 7.45
C LEU A 31 1.40 -7.90 8.86
N VAL A 32 1.91 -6.68 9.02
CA VAL A 32 2.35 -6.13 10.31
C VAL A 32 1.31 -5.18 10.88
N GLY A 33 0.63 -4.45 10.02
CA GLY A 33 -0.46 -3.57 10.41
C GLY A 33 -1.24 -3.03 9.23
N VAL A 34 -2.33 -2.36 9.52
CA VAL A 34 -3.17 -1.66 8.53
C VAL A 34 -3.41 -0.25 9.03
N SER A 35 -3.21 0.73 8.16
CA SER A 35 -3.61 2.11 8.43
C SER A 35 -4.85 2.50 7.63
N ILE A 36 -5.71 3.31 8.24
CA ILE A 36 -6.96 3.78 7.65
C ILE A 36 -7.11 5.27 7.94
N ALA A 37 -7.35 6.08 6.90
CA ALA A 37 -7.73 7.47 7.05
C ALA A 37 -9.14 7.69 6.50
N VAL A 38 -10.01 8.23 7.35
CA VAL A 38 -11.41 8.53 7.00
C VAL A 38 -11.63 10.02 6.77
N LYS A 39 -10.77 10.85 7.33
CA LYS A 39 -10.80 12.31 7.20
C LYS A 39 -9.37 12.84 7.22
N GLU A 40 -9.15 13.99 6.62
CA GLU A 40 -7.84 14.67 6.68
C GLU A 40 -7.42 14.93 8.12
N ASN A 41 -6.18 14.56 8.42
CA ASN A 41 -5.57 14.61 9.75
C ASN A 41 -6.23 13.67 10.78
N GLU A 42 -7.01 12.69 10.31
CA GLU A 42 -7.64 11.67 11.15
C GLU A 42 -7.40 10.28 10.56
N ALA A 43 -6.28 9.68 10.97
CA ALA A 43 -5.86 8.36 10.54
C ALA A 43 -5.58 7.45 11.74
N PHE A 44 -5.74 6.15 11.54
CA PHE A 44 -5.65 5.13 12.57
C PHE A 44 -4.73 4.00 12.09
N TYR A 45 -3.87 3.52 12.97
CA TYR A 45 -3.04 2.37 12.72
C TYR A 45 -3.47 1.19 13.59
N ILE A 46 -3.59 0.02 12.98
CA ILE A 46 -4.04 -1.21 13.62
C ILE A 46 -2.91 -2.25 13.55
N PRO A 47 -2.09 -2.36 14.60
CA PRO A 47 -0.98 -3.31 14.64
C PRO A 47 -1.47 -4.74 14.86
N VAL A 48 -0.87 -5.71 14.12
CA VAL A 48 -1.18 -7.14 14.22
C VAL A 48 0.04 -8.04 14.23
N GLY A 49 1.18 -7.60 13.67
CA GLY A 49 2.34 -8.45 13.42
C GLY A 49 3.67 -7.91 13.94
N HIS A 50 3.69 -6.91 14.81
CA HIS A 50 4.93 -6.43 15.43
C HIS A 50 5.53 -7.48 16.37
N LYS A 51 6.87 -7.59 16.33
CA LYS A 51 7.64 -8.63 17.04
C LYS A 51 8.74 -8.07 17.93
N SER A 52 8.94 -6.74 17.99
CA SER A 52 10.00 -6.13 18.78
C SER A 52 9.78 -6.35 20.26
N THR A 53 10.63 -7.18 20.90
CA THR A 53 10.58 -7.46 22.35
C THR A 53 10.87 -6.23 23.22
N LYS A 54 11.38 -5.15 22.64
CA LYS A 54 11.63 -3.87 23.31
C LYS A 54 10.37 -2.99 23.35
N ASP A 55 9.30 -3.38 22.64
CA ASP A 55 8.08 -2.60 22.56
C ASP A 55 7.16 -2.86 23.75
N LYS A 56 6.88 -1.80 24.52
CA LYS A 56 5.95 -1.84 25.67
C LYS A 56 4.48 -2.04 25.24
N ASN A 57 4.16 -1.73 23.99
CA ASN A 57 2.82 -1.83 23.42
C ASN A 57 2.56 -3.16 22.69
N LEU A 58 3.52 -4.07 22.68
CA LEU A 58 3.44 -5.34 21.94
C LEU A 58 2.18 -6.15 22.26
N THR A 59 1.73 -6.13 23.52
CA THR A 59 0.52 -6.83 23.98
C THR A 59 -0.79 -6.14 23.59
N LYS A 60 -0.75 -4.94 23.04
CA LYS A 60 -1.93 -4.18 22.62
C LYS A 60 -2.36 -4.47 21.18
N GLN A 61 -1.66 -5.34 20.48
CA GLN A 61 -2.01 -5.74 19.13
C GLN A 61 -3.31 -6.54 19.09
N ILE A 62 -4.05 -6.38 17.99
CA ILE A 62 -5.22 -7.22 17.73
C ILE A 62 -4.78 -8.52 17.06
N GLU A 63 -5.51 -9.59 17.29
CA GLU A 63 -5.31 -10.85 16.57
C GLU A 63 -5.63 -10.67 15.08
N LEU A 64 -4.71 -11.11 14.21
CA LEU A 64 -4.83 -10.96 12.76
C LEU A 64 -6.17 -11.48 12.22
N LYS A 65 -6.59 -12.67 12.65
CA LYS A 65 -7.87 -13.26 12.24
C LYS A 65 -9.08 -12.37 12.59
N LYS A 66 -9.03 -11.72 13.75
CA LYS A 66 -10.08 -10.80 14.18
C LYS A 66 -10.08 -9.54 13.31
N LEU A 67 -8.91 -8.98 13.00
CA LEU A 67 -8.82 -7.84 12.09
C LEU A 67 -9.37 -8.18 10.70
N ILE A 68 -8.96 -9.32 10.12
CA ILE A 68 -9.42 -9.77 8.81
C ILE A 68 -10.95 -9.90 8.76
N ASN A 69 -11.55 -10.51 9.79
CA ASN A 69 -13.01 -10.67 9.86
C ASN A 69 -13.75 -9.33 9.92
N VAL A 70 -13.17 -8.32 10.59
CA VAL A 70 -13.76 -6.98 10.69
C VAL A 70 -13.59 -6.19 9.39
N LEU A 71 -12.41 -6.28 8.74
CA LEU A 71 -12.13 -5.54 7.51
C LEU A 71 -12.86 -6.11 6.29
N LYS A 72 -13.00 -7.43 6.21
CA LYS A 72 -13.49 -8.12 5.02
C LYS A 72 -14.82 -7.57 4.49
N PRO A 73 -15.88 -7.36 5.26
CA PRO A 73 -17.14 -6.82 4.76
C PRO A 73 -16.98 -5.47 4.06
N TYR A 74 -16.15 -4.56 4.61
CA TYR A 74 -15.93 -3.23 4.06
C TYR A 74 -15.03 -3.23 2.83
N LEU A 75 -13.99 -4.08 2.83
CA LEU A 75 -13.05 -4.16 1.71
C LEU A 75 -13.67 -4.84 0.48
N GLU A 76 -14.59 -5.76 0.68
CA GLU A 76 -15.32 -6.45 -0.40
C GLU A 76 -16.61 -5.74 -0.83
N ASP A 77 -17.03 -4.69 -0.13
CA ASP A 77 -18.20 -3.90 -0.51
C ASP A 77 -17.91 -3.03 -1.74
N GLU A 78 -18.75 -3.18 -2.76
CA GLU A 78 -18.64 -2.42 -4.01
C GLU A 78 -19.17 -0.98 -3.90
N THR A 79 -19.92 -0.66 -2.85
CA THR A 79 -20.46 0.68 -2.62
C THR A 79 -19.48 1.60 -1.94
N ILE A 80 -18.48 1.05 -1.22
CA ILE A 80 -17.45 1.78 -0.52
C ILE A 80 -16.19 1.85 -1.38
N LYS A 81 -15.66 3.03 -1.64
CA LYS A 81 -14.41 3.25 -2.36
C LYS A 81 -13.21 3.14 -1.41
N LYS A 82 -12.28 2.23 -1.69
CA LYS A 82 -11.01 2.12 -0.99
C LYS A 82 -9.93 2.85 -1.79
N VAL A 83 -9.23 3.74 -1.15
CA VAL A 83 -8.17 4.54 -1.79
C VAL A 83 -6.81 4.09 -1.27
N GLY A 84 -5.89 3.77 -2.16
CA GLY A 84 -4.52 3.42 -1.80
C GLY A 84 -3.49 4.18 -2.62
N GLN A 85 -2.23 4.02 -2.27
CA GLN A 85 -1.07 4.46 -3.04
C GLN A 85 -0.29 3.23 -3.52
N ASN A 86 -0.23 2.95 -4.82
CA ASN A 86 0.25 1.67 -5.35
C ASN A 86 -0.55 0.47 -4.79
N ILE A 87 -1.85 0.63 -4.79
CA ILE A 87 -2.83 -0.30 -4.19
C ILE A 87 -2.69 -1.74 -4.69
N LYS A 88 -2.01 -1.95 -5.82
CA LYS A 88 -1.67 -3.27 -6.34
C LYS A 88 -0.93 -4.13 -5.31
N TYR A 89 -0.07 -3.52 -4.50
CA TYR A 89 0.63 -4.20 -3.42
C TYR A 89 -0.35 -4.68 -2.35
N ASP A 90 -1.22 -3.79 -1.87
CA ASP A 90 -2.22 -4.07 -0.83
C ASP A 90 -3.23 -5.13 -1.27
N LEU A 91 -3.68 -5.07 -2.54
CA LEU A 91 -4.50 -6.11 -3.15
C LEU A 91 -3.86 -7.51 -3.01
N LYS A 92 -2.55 -7.63 -3.28
CA LYS A 92 -1.84 -8.91 -3.15
C LYS A 92 -1.76 -9.37 -1.70
N ILE A 93 -1.54 -8.44 -0.77
CA ILE A 93 -1.51 -8.76 0.66
C ILE A 93 -2.89 -9.22 1.13
N PHE A 94 -3.96 -8.47 0.85
CA PHE A 94 -5.32 -8.85 1.27
C PHE A 94 -5.77 -10.18 0.66
N LEU A 95 -5.42 -10.47 -0.60
CA LEU A 95 -5.71 -11.76 -1.24
C LEU A 95 -5.09 -12.96 -0.51
N LYS A 96 -3.94 -12.83 0.15
CA LYS A 96 -3.33 -13.89 0.97
C LYS A 96 -4.20 -14.25 2.16
N TYR A 97 -4.97 -13.30 2.67
CA TYR A 97 -5.87 -13.48 3.81
C TYR A 97 -7.34 -13.71 3.39
N GLY A 98 -7.58 -13.96 2.09
CA GLY A 98 -8.90 -14.28 1.57
C GLY A 98 -9.85 -13.09 1.47
N ILE A 99 -9.30 -11.87 1.32
CA ILE A 99 -10.07 -10.66 1.04
C ILE A 99 -9.86 -10.26 -0.42
N GLU A 100 -10.94 -10.15 -1.18
CA GLU A 100 -10.95 -9.58 -2.53
C GLU A 100 -11.35 -8.11 -2.45
N LEU A 101 -10.36 -7.22 -2.44
CA LEU A 101 -10.62 -5.78 -2.38
C LEU A 101 -11.34 -5.31 -3.65
N LYS A 102 -12.50 -4.70 -3.46
CA LYS A 102 -13.37 -4.22 -4.54
C LYS A 102 -13.53 -2.71 -4.48
N ASN A 103 -13.92 -2.11 -5.60
CA ASN A 103 -14.16 -0.67 -5.76
C ASN A 103 -13.03 0.17 -5.15
N PHE A 104 -11.90 0.27 -5.83
CA PHE A 104 -10.73 0.99 -5.35
C PHE A 104 -10.27 2.06 -6.33
N ASP A 105 -9.57 3.05 -5.80
CA ASP A 105 -8.77 4.04 -6.54
C ASP A 105 -7.31 3.99 -6.07
N ASP A 106 -6.40 4.43 -6.95
CA ASP A 106 -4.97 4.47 -6.70
C ASP A 106 -4.42 5.87 -6.99
N THR A 107 -3.88 6.54 -5.96
CA THR A 107 -3.33 7.90 -6.09
C THR A 107 -2.07 7.94 -6.96
N MET A 108 -1.30 6.87 -7.01
CA MET A 108 -0.16 6.74 -7.92
C MET A 108 -0.64 6.74 -9.39
N LEU A 109 -1.67 5.96 -9.68
CA LEU A 109 -2.23 5.87 -11.04
C LEU A 109 -3.03 7.12 -11.44
N LEU A 110 -3.75 7.76 -10.49
CA LEU A 110 -4.36 9.07 -10.73
C LEU A 110 -3.30 10.10 -11.15
N SER A 111 -2.22 10.19 -10.38
CA SER A 111 -1.09 11.06 -10.72
C SER A 111 -0.45 10.68 -12.05
N TYR A 112 -0.31 9.39 -12.34
CA TYR A 112 0.24 8.92 -13.62
C TYR A 112 -0.64 9.31 -14.81
N ALA A 113 -1.95 9.16 -14.71
CA ALA A 113 -2.88 9.55 -15.76
C ALA A 113 -2.91 11.07 -16.00
N LEU A 114 -2.69 11.88 -14.95
CA LEU A 114 -2.64 13.33 -15.01
C LEU A 114 -1.31 13.87 -15.53
N ASP A 115 -0.20 13.36 -15.00
CA ASP A 115 1.12 13.99 -15.11
C ASP A 115 2.17 12.99 -15.63
N ALA A 116 1.81 12.06 -16.53
CA ALA A 116 2.70 11.05 -17.08
C ALA A 116 3.98 11.66 -17.68
N GLY A 117 5.13 11.15 -17.27
CA GLY A 117 6.44 11.59 -17.77
C GLY A 117 6.97 12.90 -17.18
N ILE A 118 6.21 13.59 -16.33
CA ILE A 118 6.66 14.83 -15.68
C ILE A 118 7.43 14.51 -14.40
N ASN A 119 6.90 13.63 -13.55
CA ASN A 119 7.45 13.30 -12.24
C ASN A 119 7.44 11.80 -11.97
N ARG A 120 8.15 11.38 -10.92
CA ARG A 120 7.90 10.08 -10.29
C ARG A 120 6.61 10.18 -9.47
N HIS A 121 5.86 9.08 -9.40
CA HIS A 121 4.55 9.03 -8.76
C HIS A 121 4.59 8.35 -7.38
N ASN A 122 5.73 8.40 -6.68
CA ASN A 122 5.83 7.90 -5.31
C ASN A 122 5.21 8.89 -4.32
N LEU A 123 4.71 8.36 -3.20
CA LEU A 123 3.97 9.13 -2.19
C LEU A 123 4.74 10.36 -1.69
N ASP A 124 6.02 10.20 -1.36
CA ASP A 124 6.89 11.26 -0.87
C ASP A 124 6.96 12.47 -1.80
N LEU A 125 7.17 12.20 -3.10
CA LEU A 125 7.29 13.26 -4.08
C LEU A 125 5.95 13.92 -4.36
N LEU A 126 4.87 13.13 -4.43
CA LEU A 126 3.52 13.66 -4.59
C LEU A 126 3.10 14.54 -3.41
N ALA A 127 3.38 14.11 -2.18
CA ALA A 127 3.16 14.92 -0.98
C ALA A 127 3.93 16.24 -1.02
N LYS A 128 5.21 16.18 -1.43
CA LYS A 128 6.05 17.38 -1.54
C LYS A 128 5.54 18.36 -2.59
N ILE A 129 5.19 17.87 -3.79
CA ILE A 129 4.76 18.73 -4.92
C ILE A 129 3.37 19.32 -4.66
N HIS A 130 2.43 18.48 -4.24
CA HIS A 130 1.01 18.87 -4.23
C HIS A 130 0.52 19.36 -2.88
N LEU A 131 1.13 18.93 -1.77
CA LEU A 131 0.72 19.29 -0.42
C LEU A 131 1.77 20.13 0.32
N ASN A 132 2.96 20.36 -0.29
CA ASN A 132 4.13 20.98 0.35
C ASN A 132 4.49 20.31 1.70
N HIS A 133 4.34 18.98 1.76
CA HIS A 133 4.57 18.17 2.93
C HIS A 133 5.80 17.27 2.75
N ASP A 134 6.65 17.20 3.78
CA ASP A 134 7.80 16.30 3.83
C ASP A 134 7.44 15.08 4.71
N ASN A 135 7.19 13.94 4.11
CA ASN A 135 6.83 12.71 4.81
C ASN A 135 7.96 12.18 5.69
N ILE A 136 7.61 11.46 6.74
CA ILE A 136 8.52 10.58 7.48
C ILE A 136 9.09 9.55 6.50
N LYS A 137 10.43 9.45 6.43
CA LYS A 137 11.04 8.51 5.49
C LYS A 137 11.09 7.10 6.07
N TYR A 138 10.76 6.11 5.27
CA TYR A 138 10.85 4.70 5.67
C TYR A 138 12.20 4.34 6.32
N LYS A 139 13.31 4.80 5.72
CA LYS A 139 14.67 4.60 6.24
C LYS A 139 14.89 5.17 7.64
N ASP A 140 14.14 6.21 8.03
CA ASP A 140 14.31 6.85 9.34
C ASP A 140 13.69 5.99 10.47
N ILE A 141 12.73 5.11 10.11
CA ILE A 141 12.10 4.20 11.06
C ILE A 141 12.72 2.78 11.08
N VAL A 142 13.21 2.30 9.94
CA VAL A 142 13.82 0.96 9.82
C VAL A 142 15.36 0.98 9.88
N GLY A 143 15.98 2.16 9.72
CA GLY A 143 17.43 2.29 9.61
C GLY A 143 17.96 2.02 8.21
N THR A 144 19.28 1.92 8.08
CA THR A 144 19.96 1.68 6.80
C THR A 144 21.17 0.74 6.97
N GLY A 145 21.51 0.02 5.90
CA GLY A 145 22.69 -0.82 5.85
C GLY A 145 22.67 -1.96 6.87
N LYS A 146 23.77 -2.14 7.64
CA LYS A 146 23.89 -3.25 8.60
C LYS A 146 22.96 -3.14 9.83
N SER A 147 22.40 -1.97 10.09
CA SER A 147 21.48 -1.72 11.21
C SER A 147 20.02 -1.70 10.75
N GLU A 148 19.74 -1.94 9.49
CA GLU A 148 18.39 -2.00 8.96
C GLU A 148 17.62 -3.18 9.58
N ILE A 149 16.40 -2.88 10.04
CA ILE A 149 15.48 -3.87 10.61
C ILE A 149 14.25 -3.99 9.69
N THR A 150 13.54 -5.09 9.79
CA THR A 150 12.24 -5.24 9.12
C THR A 150 11.15 -4.45 9.88
N PHE A 151 10.08 -4.05 9.18
CA PHE A 151 9.04 -3.20 9.77
C PHE A 151 8.37 -3.84 11.00
N ASP A 152 8.29 -5.15 11.07
CA ASP A 152 7.77 -5.88 12.24
C ASP A 152 8.65 -5.75 13.50
N GLN A 153 9.88 -5.27 13.37
CA GLN A 153 10.78 -4.94 14.48
C GLN A 153 10.73 -3.47 14.91
N VAL A 154 10.04 -2.63 14.13
CA VAL A 154 9.83 -1.21 14.47
C VAL A 154 8.90 -1.12 15.68
N LEU A 155 9.18 -0.18 16.60
CA LEU A 155 8.29 0.09 17.74
C LEU A 155 6.94 0.61 17.26
N ILE A 156 5.85 0.15 17.83
CA ILE A 156 4.48 0.53 17.44
C ILE A 156 4.29 2.05 17.48
N ASP A 157 4.88 2.75 18.45
CA ASP A 157 4.78 4.21 18.57
C ASP A 157 5.47 4.97 17.42
N ASN A 158 6.44 4.36 16.74
CA ASN A 158 7.07 4.93 15.54
C ASN A 158 6.33 4.48 14.27
N ALA A 159 5.99 3.21 14.20
CA ALA A 159 5.23 2.63 13.09
C ALA A 159 3.89 3.34 12.89
N TYR A 160 3.16 3.63 13.98
CA TYR A 160 1.87 4.29 13.90
C TYR A 160 1.96 5.69 13.28
N LYS A 161 3.01 6.45 13.60
CA LYS A 161 3.19 7.80 13.06
C LYS A 161 3.40 7.78 11.55
N TYR A 162 4.27 6.87 11.10
CA TYR A 162 4.56 6.66 9.70
C TYR A 162 3.31 6.18 8.94
N ALA A 163 2.71 5.08 9.38
CA ALA A 163 1.58 4.47 8.70
C ALA A 163 0.32 5.37 8.66
N CYS A 164 0.03 6.10 9.75
CA CYS A 164 -1.06 7.07 9.75
C CYS A 164 -0.78 8.25 8.82
N GLU A 165 0.47 8.71 8.73
CA GLU A 165 0.84 9.77 7.78
C GLU A 165 0.62 9.31 6.34
N ASP A 166 1.08 8.11 5.97
CA ASP A 166 0.93 7.58 4.61
C ASP A 166 -0.55 7.46 4.21
N ALA A 167 -1.42 6.95 5.09
CA ALA A 167 -2.85 6.88 4.84
C ALA A 167 -3.51 8.27 4.72
N ASP A 168 -3.14 9.23 5.59
CA ASP A 168 -3.67 10.60 5.57
C ASP A 168 -3.25 11.36 4.30
N ILE A 169 -1.97 11.26 3.93
CA ILE A 169 -1.45 11.86 2.70
C ILE A 169 -2.11 11.24 1.47
N THR A 170 -2.30 9.93 1.44
CA THR A 170 -3.03 9.23 0.38
C THR A 170 -4.44 9.78 0.24
N LEU A 171 -5.16 9.99 1.35
CA LEU A 171 -6.50 10.57 1.32
C LEU A 171 -6.52 12.00 0.80
N LYS A 172 -5.57 12.84 1.21
CA LYS A 172 -5.43 14.24 0.75
C LYS A 172 -5.13 14.30 -0.75
N LEU A 173 -4.19 13.48 -1.23
CA LEU A 173 -3.87 13.40 -2.65
C LEU A 173 -5.06 12.90 -3.49
N TYR A 174 -5.80 11.92 -2.98
CA TYR A 174 -7.01 11.44 -3.65
C TYR A 174 -8.03 12.55 -3.87
N LYS A 175 -8.34 13.33 -2.83
CA LYS A 175 -9.28 14.44 -2.94
C LYS A 175 -8.85 15.47 -3.99
N LEU A 176 -7.55 15.78 -4.03
CA LEU A 176 -6.99 16.69 -5.01
C LEU A 176 -7.06 16.12 -6.44
N PHE A 177 -6.64 14.88 -6.63
CA PHE A 177 -6.57 14.26 -7.95
C PHE A 177 -7.93 13.88 -8.51
N LYS A 178 -8.90 13.54 -7.66
CA LYS A 178 -10.26 13.19 -8.05
C LYS A 178 -10.95 14.29 -8.85
N ASP A 179 -10.77 15.55 -8.44
CA ASP A 179 -11.35 16.67 -9.17
C ASP A 179 -10.54 17.00 -10.45
N ARG A 180 -9.21 16.90 -10.36
CA ARG A 180 -8.33 17.13 -11.51
C ARG A 180 -8.58 16.14 -12.65
N ILE A 181 -8.72 14.84 -12.35
CA ILE A 181 -8.88 13.79 -13.38
C ILE A 181 -10.10 14.04 -14.27
N ILE A 182 -11.17 14.61 -13.69
CA ILE A 182 -12.40 15.01 -14.41
C ILE A 182 -12.15 16.28 -15.22
N ASN A 183 -11.60 17.31 -14.58
CA ASN A 183 -11.39 18.63 -15.19
C ASN A 183 -10.39 18.56 -16.36
N GLU A 184 -9.36 17.73 -16.25
CA GLU A 184 -8.33 17.54 -17.27
C GLU A 184 -8.70 16.45 -18.30
N LYS A 185 -9.92 15.87 -18.21
CA LYS A 185 -10.49 14.88 -19.14
C LYS A 185 -9.68 13.58 -19.24
N CYS A 186 -8.99 13.19 -18.17
CA CYS A 186 -8.20 11.96 -18.10
C CYS A 186 -8.98 10.76 -17.50
N SER A 187 -10.26 10.97 -17.08
CA SER A 187 -11.09 9.93 -16.45
C SER A 187 -11.19 8.66 -17.28
N TYR A 188 -11.35 8.79 -18.61
CA TYR A 188 -11.50 7.63 -19.49
C TYR A 188 -10.27 6.69 -19.43
N VAL A 189 -9.07 7.26 -19.51
CA VAL A 189 -7.82 6.49 -19.43
C VAL A 189 -7.70 5.83 -18.05
N TYR A 190 -7.94 6.60 -17.00
CA TYR A 190 -7.84 6.11 -15.63
C TYR A 190 -8.83 4.97 -15.34
N GLU A 191 -10.12 5.18 -15.63
CA GLU A 191 -11.19 4.24 -15.26
C GLU A 191 -11.24 3.00 -16.16
N ASN A 192 -10.90 3.14 -17.46
CA ASN A 192 -11.06 2.06 -18.44
C ASN A 192 -9.76 1.36 -18.81
N LEU A 193 -8.61 1.93 -18.50
CA LEU A 193 -7.31 1.31 -18.77
C LEU A 193 -6.52 1.06 -17.49
N GLU A 194 -6.20 2.10 -16.71
CA GLU A 194 -5.30 1.98 -15.55
C GLU A 194 -5.89 1.12 -14.42
N ILE A 195 -7.09 1.42 -13.97
CA ILE A 195 -7.72 0.67 -12.86
C ILE A 195 -8.02 -0.80 -13.22
N PRO A 196 -8.60 -1.13 -14.37
CA PRO A 196 -8.79 -2.53 -14.74
C PRO A 196 -7.47 -3.31 -14.88
N LEU A 197 -6.41 -2.64 -15.38
CA LEU A 197 -5.10 -3.26 -15.54
C LEU A 197 -4.49 -3.72 -14.21
N VAL A 198 -4.77 -3.04 -13.11
CA VAL A 198 -4.28 -3.43 -11.76
C VAL A 198 -4.64 -4.89 -11.46
N LYS A 199 -5.90 -5.28 -11.64
CA LYS A 199 -6.36 -6.65 -11.37
C LYS A 199 -5.68 -7.68 -12.27
N VAL A 200 -5.47 -7.34 -13.54
CA VAL A 200 -4.76 -8.20 -14.51
C VAL A 200 -3.32 -8.42 -14.04
N LEU A 201 -2.62 -7.36 -13.69
CA LEU A 201 -1.23 -7.43 -13.20
C LEU A 201 -1.13 -8.20 -11.88
N VAL A 202 -2.05 -8.01 -10.94
CA VAL A 202 -2.12 -8.83 -9.71
C VAL A 202 -2.24 -10.31 -10.05
N GLY A 203 -3.12 -10.68 -11.00
CA GLY A 203 -3.28 -12.06 -11.44
C GLY A 203 -2.01 -12.64 -12.08
N MET A 204 -1.35 -11.86 -12.94
CA MET A 204 -0.09 -12.25 -13.59
C MET A 204 1.04 -12.44 -12.56
N GLU A 205 1.23 -11.46 -11.67
CA GLU A 205 2.26 -11.49 -10.63
C GLU A 205 2.04 -12.62 -9.61
N LYS A 206 0.77 -12.92 -9.28
CA LYS A 206 0.42 -14.04 -8.40
C LYS A 206 0.74 -15.39 -9.05
N LYS A 207 0.48 -15.52 -10.35
CA LYS A 207 0.78 -16.75 -11.10
C LYS A 207 2.27 -16.94 -11.32
N GLY A 208 3.03 -15.83 -11.48
CA GLY A 208 4.45 -15.85 -11.80
C GLY A 208 4.76 -16.32 -13.21
N ILE A 209 6.05 -16.44 -13.50
CA ILE A 209 6.61 -16.86 -14.79
C ILE A 209 7.45 -18.11 -14.57
N LYS A 210 7.26 -19.12 -15.44
CA LYS A 210 8.14 -20.28 -15.45
C LYS A 210 9.45 -19.92 -16.11
N ILE A 211 10.56 -20.10 -15.39
CA ILE A 211 11.92 -19.90 -15.89
C ILE A 211 12.58 -21.24 -16.19
N ASP A 212 13.46 -21.27 -17.20
CA ASP A 212 14.33 -22.42 -17.49
C ASP A 212 15.72 -22.17 -16.87
N GLU A 213 15.95 -22.78 -15.72
CA GLU A 213 17.21 -22.64 -14.96
C GLU A 213 18.44 -23.12 -15.76
N LYS A 214 18.26 -24.12 -16.66
CA LYS A 214 19.36 -24.64 -17.47
C LYS A 214 19.82 -23.61 -18.51
N ILE A 215 18.88 -22.90 -19.12
CA ILE A 215 19.19 -21.81 -20.05
C ILE A 215 19.87 -20.66 -19.33
N LEU A 216 19.35 -20.25 -18.16
CA LEU A 216 19.96 -19.18 -17.34
C LEU A 216 21.39 -19.55 -16.94
N LYS A 217 21.64 -20.79 -16.52
CA LYS A 217 22.99 -21.26 -16.17
C LYS A 217 23.94 -21.21 -17.36
N LYS A 218 23.53 -21.71 -18.53
CA LYS A 218 24.32 -21.63 -19.76
C LYS A 218 24.67 -20.19 -20.12
N LEU A 219 23.72 -19.27 -19.97
CA LEU A 219 23.92 -17.84 -20.23
C LEU A 219 24.93 -17.24 -19.24
N SER A 220 24.80 -17.56 -17.95
CA SER A 220 25.75 -17.14 -16.91
C SER A 220 27.16 -17.64 -17.19
N ASP A 221 27.32 -18.94 -17.53
CA ASP A 221 28.63 -19.54 -17.88
C ASP A 221 29.24 -18.92 -19.15
N SER A 222 28.39 -18.47 -20.09
CA SER A 222 28.87 -17.75 -21.28
C SER A 222 29.41 -16.38 -20.91
N PHE A 223 28.64 -15.60 -20.14
CA PHE A 223 29.09 -14.26 -19.70
C PHE A 223 30.35 -14.31 -18.84
N GLU A 224 30.50 -15.33 -17.98
CA GLU A 224 31.73 -15.49 -17.20
C GLU A 224 32.95 -15.75 -18.09
N ARG A 225 32.79 -16.47 -19.20
CA ARG A 225 33.87 -16.69 -20.19
C ARG A 225 34.23 -15.44 -20.97
N ASP A 226 33.20 -14.66 -21.36
CA ASP A 226 33.37 -13.44 -22.14
C ASP A 226 34.02 -12.31 -21.33
N LEU A 227 33.92 -12.37 -19.98
CA LEU A 227 34.56 -11.41 -19.05
C LEU A 227 36.01 -11.74 -18.71
N LYS A 228 36.51 -12.96 -19.01
CA LYS A 228 37.88 -13.39 -18.80
C LYS A 228 38.72 -13.19 -20.05
#